data_32640ffcfdbc6ea1e4120b98daef7767
#
_entry.id   32640ffcfdbc6ea1e4120b98daef7767
#
_cell.length_a   1.000
_cell.length_b   1.000
_cell.length_c   1.000
_cell.angle_alpha   90.00
_cell.angle_beta   90.00
_cell.angle_gamma   90.00
#
_symmetry.space_group_name_H-M   'P 1'
#
loop_
_entity.id
_entity.type
_entity.pdbx_description
1 polymer ?
#
loop_
_entity_poly.entity_id
_entity_poly.type
_entity_poly.pdbx_seq_one_letter_code
_entity_poly.pdbx_strand_id
1 'polypeptide(L)'
;IRDRSSLCENMFTTQTFQSVIAVNLKDCTSIEEAIQRSIKRIEGSCISIGYVKPGSVELISRSIGSTHAINSSGDIYFDVVCSAEIFNPRVGDNISCVVEKVNKLGVMAKGEDDLPVCVIIARQHHADSFQECNPDDVIKCEVVGSRFKVKDREIQVIGKFV
;
A
#
# COMPACT_ATOMS: atom_id res chain seq x y z
N ILE A 1 -10.44 11.07 -26.26
CA ILE A 1 -10.26 9.83 -25.44
C ILE A 1 -9.28 10.20 -24.34
N ARG A 2 -9.78 10.56 -23.17
CA ARG A 2 -8.92 10.81 -22.02
C ARG A 2 -8.40 9.48 -21.52
N ASP A 3 -7.10 9.37 -21.50
CA ASP A 3 -6.35 8.20 -21.06
C ASP A 3 -6.76 7.82 -19.63
N ARG A 4 -7.42 6.68 -19.48
CA ARG A 4 -7.89 6.17 -18.17
C ARG A 4 -6.75 5.76 -17.24
N SER A 5 -5.56 5.53 -17.79
CA SER A 5 -4.37 5.12 -17.02
C SER A 5 -3.80 6.25 -16.16
N SER A 6 -4.04 7.51 -16.49
CA SER A 6 -3.45 8.65 -15.80
C SER A 6 -4.08 8.99 -14.44
N LEU A 7 -5.30 8.51 -14.15
CA LEU A 7 -5.98 8.80 -12.89
C LEU A 7 -5.46 7.97 -11.71
N CYS A 8 -5.04 6.73 -11.96
CA CYS A 8 -4.45 5.89 -10.92
C CYS A 8 -3.00 6.23 -10.62
N GLU A 9 -2.24 6.69 -11.62
CA GLU A 9 -0.86 7.10 -11.44
C GLU A 9 -0.72 8.32 -10.52
N ASN A 10 -1.71 9.20 -10.49
CA ASN A 10 -1.71 10.40 -9.64
C ASN A 10 -1.95 10.12 -8.14
N MET A 11 -2.35 8.91 -7.77
CA MET A 11 -2.60 8.54 -6.37
C MET A 11 -1.36 8.01 -5.65
N PHE A 12 -0.31 7.66 -6.39
CA PHE A 12 0.98 7.29 -5.83
C PHE A 12 1.87 8.53 -5.70
N THR A 13 2.50 8.67 -4.55
CA THR A 13 3.47 9.74 -4.29
C THR A 13 4.83 9.15 -3.98
N THR A 14 5.90 9.73 -4.55
CA THR A 14 7.26 9.34 -4.23
C THR A 14 7.63 9.83 -2.84
N GLN A 15 7.99 8.91 -1.96
CA GLN A 15 8.39 9.20 -0.59
C GLN A 15 9.68 8.48 -0.24
N THR A 16 10.46 9.09 0.66
CA THR A 16 11.64 8.46 1.25
C THR A 16 11.30 7.92 2.63
N PHE A 17 11.89 6.79 2.97
CA PHE A 17 11.70 6.17 4.29
C PHE A 17 12.98 5.49 4.76
N GLN A 18 13.07 5.29 6.05
CA GLN A 18 14.18 4.58 6.68
C GLN A 18 13.71 3.21 7.15
N SER A 19 14.59 2.23 7.04
CA SER A 19 14.33 0.88 7.52
C SER A 19 15.62 0.25 8.04
N VAL A 20 15.48 -0.78 8.83
CA VAL A 20 16.62 -1.59 9.32
C VAL A 20 16.54 -2.97 8.67
N ILE A 21 17.61 -3.39 8.04
CA ILE A 21 17.70 -4.67 7.37
C ILE A 21 18.74 -5.54 8.10
N ALA A 22 18.35 -6.74 8.49
CA ALA A 22 19.23 -7.76 9.02
C ALA A 22 19.74 -8.67 7.89
N VAL A 23 21.05 -8.81 7.77
CA VAL A 23 21.69 -9.68 6.79
C VAL A 23 22.48 -10.75 7.53
N ASN A 24 22.16 -12.03 7.25
CA ASN A 24 22.93 -13.15 7.77
C ASN A 24 24.07 -13.46 6.80
N LEU A 25 25.30 -13.44 7.30
CA LEU A 25 26.49 -13.67 6.48
C LEU A 25 26.56 -15.10 5.91
N LYS A 26 25.90 -16.07 6.53
CA LYS A 26 25.89 -17.45 6.04
C LYS A 26 25.09 -17.61 4.74
N ASP A 27 24.13 -16.74 4.53
CA ASP A 27 23.17 -16.85 3.41
C ASP A 27 23.48 -15.89 2.27
N CYS A 28 24.54 -15.07 2.37
CA CYS A 28 24.85 -14.10 1.34
C CYS A 28 26.26 -14.24 0.78
N THR A 29 26.38 -14.23 -0.54
CA THR A 29 27.63 -14.10 -1.27
C THR A 29 28.03 -12.63 -1.43
N SER A 30 27.04 -11.72 -1.41
CA SER A 30 27.21 -10.28 -1.54
C SER A 30 26.24 -9.55 -0.62
N ILE A 31 26.76 -8.60 0.16
CA ILE A 31 25.96 -7.74 1.05
C ILE A 31 24.97 -6.90 0.22
N GLU A 32 25.42 -6.35 -0.90
CA GLU A 32 24.57 -5.53 -1.78
C GLU A 32 23.38 -6.32 -2.34
N GLU A 33 23.59 -7.55 -2.78
CA GLU A 33 22.51 -8.41 -3.26
C GLU A 33 21.54 -8.78 -2.14
N ALA A 34 22.02 -9.02 -0.93
CA ALA A 34 21.18 -9.34 0.23
C ALA A 34 20.30 -8.15 0.63
N ILE A 35 20.84 -6.95 0.60
CA ILE A 35 20.09 -5.71 0.85
C ILE A 35 19.03 -5.50 -0.23
N GLN A 36 19.37 -5.66 -1.50
CA GLN A 36 18.43 -5.53 -2.60
C GLN A 36 17.28 -6.53 -2.51
N ARG A 37 17.54 -7.77 -2.17
CA ARG A 37 16.49 -8.78 -1.93
C ARG A 37 15.58 -8.41 -0.79
N SER A 38 16.12 -7.91 0.30
CA SER A 38 15.34 -7.49 1.48
C SER A 38 14.46 -6.29 1.19
N ILE A 39 14.94 -5.32 0.41
CA ILE A 39 14.18 -4.16 -0.04
C ILE A 39 13.01 -4.60 -0.92
N LYS A 40 13.24 -5.52 -1.86
CA LYS A 40 12.19 -6.01 -2.76
C LYS A 40 11.06 -6.76 -2.05
N ARG A 41 11.30 -7.30 -0.86
CA ARG A 41 10.25 -7.99 -0.08
C ARG A 41 9.15 -7.08 0.42
N ILE A 42 9.40 -5.79 0.55
CA ILE A 42 8.37 -4.83 0.98
C ILE A 42 7.48 -4.36 -0.17
N GLU A 43 7.91 -4.56 -1.42
CA GLU A 43 7.10 -4.23 -2.60
C GLU A 43 5.81 -5.03 -2.64
N GLY A 44 4.71 -4.38 -3.01
CA GLY A 44 3.39 -5.01 -3.06
C GLY A 44 2.75 -5.24 -1.69
N SER A 45 3.23 -4.59 -0.65
CA SER A 45 2.67 -4.63 0.70
C SER A 45 2.72 -3.27 1.38
N CYS A 46 1.99 -3.15 2.49
CA CYS A 46 1.98 -1.93 3.28
C CYS A 46 3.18 -1.88 4.23
N ILE A 47 3.79 -0.71 4.32
CA ILE A 47 4.71 -0.29 5.36
C ILE A 47 4.04 0.79 6.22
N SER A 48 4.71 1.34 7.22
CA SER A 48 4.12 2.32 8.13
C SER A 48 3.52 3.56 7.46
N ILE A 49 4.00 3.95 6.29
CA ILE A 49 3.55 5.14 5.55
C ILE A 49 2.52 4.86 4.45
N GLY A 50 2.23 3.60 4.15
CA GLY A 50 1.25 3.20 3.14
C GLY A 50 1.68 1.98 2.33
N TYR A 51 0.99 1.76 1.22
CA TYR A 51 1.28 0.66 0.30
C TYR A 51 2.42 1.02 -0.66
N VAL A 52 3.37 0.10 -0.82
CA VAL A 52 4.53 0.26 -1.69
C VAL A 52 4.25 -0.34 -3.07
N LYS A 53 4.32 0.48 -4.10
CA LYS A 53 4.13 0.03 -5.48
C LYS A 53 5.23 -0.96 -5.89
N PRO A 54 4.89 -2.13 -6.46
CA PRO A 54 5.88 -3.08 -6.95
C PRO A 54 6.80 -2.46 -8.01
N GLY A 55 8.10 -2.73 -7.90
CA GLY A 55 9.11 -2.23 -8.82
C GLY A 55 9.53 -0.78 -8.61
N SER A 56 9.02 -0.10 -7.58
CA SER A 56 9.31 1.33 -7.34
C SER A 56 10.38 1.60 -6.29
N VAL A 57 10.77 0.60 -5.51
CA VAL A 57 11.71 0.79 -4.40
C VAL A 57 13.14 0.95 -4.91
N GLU A 58 13.78 2.04 -4.52
CA GLU A 58 15.19 2.32 -4.83
C GLU A 58 15.96 2.59 -3.54
N LEU A 59 17.13 1.98 -3.42
CA LEU A 59 18.05 2.24 -2.32
C LEU A 59 18.78 3.56 -2.57
N ILE A 60 18.66 4.50 -1.64
CA ILE A 60 19.38 5.78 -1.70
C ILE A 60 20.74 5.66 -0.99
N SER A 61 20.73 5.15 0.25
CA SER A 61 21.95 5.01 1.06
C SER A 61 21.79 3.92 2.11
N ARG A 62 22.93 3.44 2.60
CA ARG A 62 23.00 2.50 3.70
C ARG A 62 24.14 2.83 4.65
N SER A 63 24.03 2.39 5.90
CA SER A 63 25.12 2.43 6.86
C SER A 63 26.19 1.37 6.56
N ILE A 64 27.34 1.49 7.22
CA ILE A 64 28.43 0.51 7.12
C ILE A 64 28.11 -0.86 7.74
N GLY A 65 27.02 -0.94 8.49
CA GLY A 65 26.61 -2.15 9.20
C GLY A 65 27.03 -2.14 10.67
N SER A 66 26.19 -2.73 11.50
CA SER A 66 26.44 -2.89 12.94
C SER A 66 25.99 -4.26 13.43
N THR A 67 26.63 -4.74 14.50
CA THR A 67 26.22 -5.96 15.18
C THR A 67 25.63 -5.59 16.54
N HIS A 68 24.51 -6.22 16.89
CA HIS A 68 23.97 -6.10 18.23
C HIS A 68 24.52 -7.20 19.13
N ALA A 69 25.16 -6.81 20.23
CA ALA A 69 25.80 -7.74 21.20
C ALA A 69 24.80 -8.72 21.84
N ILE A 70 23.50 -8.46 21.75
CA ILE A 70 22.43 -9.26 22.37
C ILE A 70 21.98 -10.42 21.49
N ASN A 71 22.19 -10.33 20.17
CA ASN A 71 21.78 -11.38 19.23
C ASN A 71 23.00 -12.18 18.77
N SER A 72 23.11 -13.40 19.27
CA SER A 72 24.16 -14.36 18.87
C SER A 72 23.93 -15.00 17.47
N SER A 73 22.97 -14.48 16.70
CA SER A 73 22.59 -15.04 15.38
C SER A 73 23.61 -14.77 14.27
N GLY A 74 24.61 -13.89 14.49
CA GLY A 74 25.58 -13.50 13.47
C GLY A 74 25.03 -12.58 12.38
N ASP A 75 23.90 -11.94 12.64
CA ASP A 75 23.32 -10.97 11.71
C ASP A 75 24.02 -9.63 11.80
N ILE A 76 24.19 -8.99 10.65
CA ILE A 76 24.62 -7.60 10.54
C ILE A 76 23.41 -6.75 10.19
N TYR A 77 23.23 -5.66 10.91
CA TYR A 77 22.12 -4.72 10.73
C TYR A 77 22.59 -3.50 9.94
N PHE A 78 21.84 -3.17 8.92
CA PHE A 78 22.07 -1.98 8.10
C PHE A 78 20.90 -1.03 8.22
N ASP A 79 21.20 0.24 8.52
CA ASP A 79 20.22 1.30 8.38
C ASP A 79 20.20 1.73 6.90
N VAL A 80 19.05 1.63 6.28
CA VAL A 80 18.88 1.96 4.87
C VAL A 80 17.89 3.11 4.70
N VAL A 81 18.17 3.95 3.71
CA VAL A 81 17.25 4.98 3.25
C VAL A 81 16.82 4.60 1.83
N CYS A 82 15.53 4.45 1.65
CA CYS A 82 14.94 4.06 0.38
C CYS A 82 13.94 5.11 -0.09
N SER A 83 13.70 5.16 -1.39
CA SER A 83 12.56 5.85 -1.98
C SER A 83 11.64 4.87 -2.67
N ALA A 84 10.36 5.16 -2.65
CA ALA A 84 9.35 4.34 -3.32
C ALA A 84 8.13 5.18 -3.67
N GLU A 85 7.33 4.68 -4.60
CA GLU A 85 6.00 5.21 -4.84
C GLU A 85 5.03 4.61 -3.83
N ILE A 86 4.42 5.47 -3.02
CA ILE A 86 3.56 5.11 -1.90
C ILE A 86 2.12 5.53 -2.19
N PHE A 87 1.20 4.61 -1.96
CA PHE A 87 -0.24 4.85 -1.98
C PHE A 87 -0.77 4.88 -0.54
N ASN A 88 -1.33 6.02 -0.16
CA ASN A 88 -2.00 6.18 1.14
C ASN A 88 -3.19 7.13 0.97
N PRO A 89 -4.40 6.59 0.81
CA PRO A 89 -5.58 7.41 0.61
C PRO A 89 -5.89 8.24 1.86
N ARG A 90 -6.19 9.50 1.66
CA ARG A 90 -6.56 10.45 2.72
C ARG A 90 -8.05 10.71 2.72
N VAL A 91 -8.57 11.13 3.87
CA VAL A 91 -9.95 11.60 3.97
C VAL A 91 -10.21 12.73 2.97
N GLY A 92 -11.27 12.58 2.19
CA GLY A 92 -11.63 13.52 1.13
C GLY A 92 -11.15 13.14 -0.28
N ASP A 93 -10.25 12.17 -0.40
CA ASP A 93 -9.82 11.67 -1.71
C ASP A 93 -10.94 10.93 -2.42
N ASN A 94 -11.00 11.04 -3.74
CA ASN A 94 -11.94 10.34 -4.58
C ASN A 94 -11.25 9.12 -5.22
N ILE A 95 -11.86 7.95 -5.06
CA ILE A 95 -11.36 6.69 -5.59
C ILE A 95 -12.38 6.09 -6.53
N SER A 96 -11.92 5.67 -7.72
CA SER A 96 -12.73 4.84 -8.62
C SER A 96 -12.59 3.38 -8.23
N CYS A 97 -13.70 2.70 -8.07
CA CYS A 97 -13.72 1.30 -7.68
C CYS A 97 -14.79 0.51 -8.43
N VAL A 98 -14.59 -0.80 -8.47
CA VAL A 98 -15.49 -1.76 -9.09
C VAL A 98 -16.22 -2.52 -8.00
N VAL A 99 -17.54 -2.53 -8.06
CA VAL A 99 -18.38 -3.23 -7.09
C VAL A 99 -18.14 -4.73 -7.17
N GLU A 100 -17.81 -5.34 -6.05
CA GLU A 100 -17.60 -6.78 -5.94
C GLU A 100 -18.83 -7.50 -5.35
N LYS A 101 -19.36 -6.95 -4.27
CA LYS A 101 -20.51 -7.50 -3.55
C LYS A 101 -21.45 -6.41 -3.06
N VAL A 102 -22.73 -6.69 -3.14
CA VAL A 102 -23.79 -5.86 -2.57
C VAL A 102 -24.61 -6.67 -1.57
N ASN A 103 -24.83 -6.14 -0.39
CA ASN A 103 -25.67 -6.77 0.60
C ASN A 103 -26.54 -5.73 1.36
N LYS A 104 -27.30 -6.19 2.31
CA LYS A 104 -28.20 -5.32 3.11
C LYS A 104 -27.45 -4.26 3.94
N LEU A 105 -26.17 -4.50 4.25
CA LEU A 105 -25.34 -3.62 5.06
C LEU A 105 -24.62 -2.57 4.24
N GLY A 106 -24.42 -2.81 2.96
CA GLY A 106 -23.74 -1.89 2.07
C GLY A 106 -23.10 -2.55 0.87
N VAL A 107 -22.11 -1.88 0.31
CA VAL A 107 -21.38 -2.28 -0.88
C VAL A 107 -19.92 -2.53 -0.54
N MET A 108 -19.36 -3.62 -1.02
CA MET A 108 -17.94 -3.90 -1.02
C MET A 108 -17.41 -3.78 -2.45
N ALA A 109 -16.38 -2.98 -2.63
CA ALA A 109 -15.76 -2.73 -3.93
C ALA A 109 -14.24 -2.82 -3.86
N LYS A 110 -13.61 -3.11 -4.99
CA LYS A 110 -12.15 -3.09 -5.16
C LYS A 110 -11.73 -1.90 -5.99
N GLY A 111 -10.50 -1.43 -5.78
CA GLY A 111 -9.92 -0.37 -6.60
C GLY A 111 -9.92 -0.73 -8.08
N GLU A 112 -10.24 0.24 -8.94
CA GLU A 112 -10.12 0.11 -10.39
C GLU A 112 -8.63 0.06 -10.78
N ASP A 113 -8.29 -0.62 -11.89
CA ASP A 113 -6.92 -0.74 -12.41
C ASP A 113 -5.90 -1.31 -11.40
N ASP A 114 -6.29 -2.36 -10.68
CA ASP A 114 -5.45 -3.03 -9.68
C ASP A 114 -4.96 -2.13 -8.53
N LEU A 115 -5.65 -1.02 -8.29
CA LEU A 115 -5.37 -0.17 -7.13
C LEU A 115 -5.55 -0.97 -5.83
N PRO A 116 -4.55 -1.00 -4.92
CA PRO A 116 -4.55 -1.90 -3.77
C PRO A 116 -5.46 -1.39 -2.64
N VAL A 117 -6.73 -1.33 -2.90
CA VAL A 117 -7.72 -0.83 -1.95
C VAL A 117 -8.98 -1.68 -1.96
N CYS A 118 -9.49 -1.97 -0.77
CA CYS A 118 -10.81 -2.55 -0.56
C CYS A 118 -11.71 -1.47 0.07
N VAL A 119 -12.76 -1.09 -0.64
CA VAL A 119 -13.68 -0.04 -0.21
C VAL A 119 -14.96 -0.65 0.33
N ILE A 120 -15.38 -0.17 1.50
CA ILE A 120 -16.64 -0.54 2.11
C ILE A 120 -17.50 0.72 2.21
N ILE A 121 -18.69 0.68 1.60
CA ILE A 121 -19.66 1.76 1.64
C ILE A 121 -20.87 1.27 2.45
N ALA A 122 -21.00 1.74 3.67
CA ALA A 122 -22.07 1.31 4.56
C ALA A 122 -23.37 2.08 4.29
N ARG A 123 -24.51 1.36 4.26
CA ARG A 123 -25.83 2.00 4.13
C ARG A 123 -26.15 2.99 5.23
N GLN A 124 -25.61 2.77 6.43
CA GLN A 124 -25.84 3.65 7.56
C GLN A 124 -25.39 5.10 7.33
N HIS A 125 -24.39 5.28 6.46
CA HIS A 125 -23.89 6.62 6.10
C HIS A 125 -24.70 7.30 4.98
N HIS A 126 -25.69 6.59 4.41
CA HIS A 126 -26.48 7.05 3.28
C HIS A 126 -27.98 6.76 3.47
N ALA A 127 -28.54 7.05 4.64
CA ALA A 127 -29.90 6.68 5.00
C ALA A 127 -30.96 7.11 3.96
N ASP A 128 -30.77 8.25 3.29
CA ASP A 128 -31.73 8.83 2.36
C ASP A 128 -31.29 8.81 0.89
N SER A 129 -30.05 8.45 0.59
CA SER A 129 -29.47 8.58 -0.76
C SER A 129 -28.53 7.44 -1.15
N PHE A 130 -28.76 6.24 -0.64
CA PHE A 130 -27.94 5.09 -1.00
C PHE A 130 -28.18 4.73 -2.47
N GLN A 131 -27.12 4.84 -3.26
CA GLN A 131 -27.16 4.47 -4.67
C GLN A 131 -27.21 2.95 -4.80
N GLU A 132 -28.21 2.44 -5.51
CA GLU A 132 -28.24 1.02 -5.84
C GLU A 132 -27.19 0.69 -6.88
N CYS A 133 -26.40 -0.32 -6.60
CA CYS A 133 -25.33 -0.79 -7.46
C CYS A 133 -25.47 -2.29 -7.70
N ASN A 134 -25.01 -2.72 -8.87
CA ASN A 134 -24.89 -4.15 -9.19
C ASN A 134 -23.40 -4.55 -9.14
N PRO A 135 -23.10 -5.84 -8.93
CA PRO A 135 -21.74 -6.34 -9.10
C PRO A 135 -21.16 -5.93 -10.46
N ASP A 136 -19.88 -5.65 -10.52
CA ASP A 136 -19.11 -5.17 -11.67
C ASP A 136 -19.40 -3.72 -12.12
N ASP A 137 -20.25 -2.99 -11.44
CA ASP A 137 -20.43 -1.55 -11.70
C ASP A 137 -19.20 -0.75 -11.26
N VAL A 138 -18.82 0.25 -12.05
CA VAL A 138 -17.77 1.19 -11.71
C VAL A 138 -18.39 2.38 -10.97
N ILE A 139 -17.95 2.61 -9.76
CA ILE A 139 -18.43 3.71 -8.90
C ILE A 139 -17.28 4.59 -8.43
N LYS A 140 -17.61 5.83 -8.10
CA LYS A 140 -16.69 6.73 -7.42
C LYS A 140 -17.10 6.87 -5.97
N CYS A 141 -16.12 6.80 -5.08
CA CYS A 141 -16.34 7.03 -3.66
C CYS A 141 -15.36 8.06 -3.11
N GLU A 142 -15.81 8.79 -2.11
CA GLU A 142 -14.98 9.68 -1.31
C GLU A 142 -14.52 8.94 -0.06
N VAL A 143 -13.25 9.02 0.26
CA VAL A 143 -12.67 8.40 1.44
C VAL A 143 -13.13 9.11 2.71
N VAL A 144 -13.78 8.38 3.58
CA VAL A 144 -14.17 8.83 4.94
C VAL A 144 -13.11 8.43 5.96
N GLY A 145 -12.49 7.28 5.78
CA GLY A 145 -11.41 6.79 6.62
C GLY A 145 -10.68 5.63 5.96
N SER A 146 -9.46 5.40 6.38
CA SER A 146 -8.63 4.31 5.88
C SER A 146 -7.92 3.61 7.03
N ARG A 147 -7.64 2.32 6.83
CA ARG A 147 -6.93 1.50 7.80
C ARG A 147 -6.08 0.45 7.09
N PHE A 148 -4.86 0.26 7.56
CA PHE A 148 -3.99 -0.82 7.13
C PHE A 148 -3.00 -1.19 8.25
N LYS A 149 -2.45 -2.38 8.14
CA LYS A 149 -1.35 -2.85 8.99
C LYS A 149 -0.12 -3.08 8.13
N VAL A 150 1.05 -3.03 8.75
CA VAL A 150 2.31 -3.43 8.10
C VAL A 150 2.18 -4.86 7.57
N LYS A 151 2.62 -5.09 6.34
CA LYS A 151 2.52 -6.32 5.55
C LYS A 151 1.15 -6.62 4.93
N ASP A 152 0.13 -5.81 5.14
CA ASP A 152 -1.11 -5.92 4.39
C ASP A 152 -0.85 -5.70 2.89
N ARG A 153 -1.59 -6.42 2.05
CA ARG A 153 -1.48 -6.29 0.59
C ARG A 153 -2.43 -5.28 0.00
N GLU A 154 -3.33 -4.76 0.78
CA GLU A 154 -4.31 -3.75 0.39
C GLU A 154 -4.67 -2.86 1.58
N ILE A 155 -5.16 -1.67 1.29
CA ILE A 155 -5.64 -0.72 2.29
C ILE A 155 -7.16 -0.82 2.36
N GLN A 156 -7.71 -0.94 3.57
CA GLN A 156 -9.15 -0.90 3.80
C GLN A 156 -9.62 0.54 3.91
N VAL A 157 -10.61 0.89 3.11
CA VAL A 157 -11.18 2.23 3.05
C VAL A 157 -12.66 2.17 3.37
N ILE A 158 -13.12 3.06 4.24
CA ILE A 158 -14.53 3.36 4.39
C ILE A 158 -14.83 4.56 3.52
N GLY A 159 -15.77 4.38 2.59
CA GLY A 159 -16.12 5.40 1.62
C GLY A 159 -17.61 5.77 1.69
N LYS A 160 -17.92 6.85 1.00
CA LYS A 160 -19.29 7.26 0.71
C LYS A 160 -19.42 7.54 -0.80
N PHE A 161 -20.61 7.41 -1.34
CA PHE A 161 -20.86 7.79 -2.73
C PHE A 161 -20.61 9.28 -2.95
N VAL A 162 -20.05 9.59 -4.10
CA VAL A 162 -19.84 10.96 -4.54
C VAL A 162 -21.05 11.44 -5.34
#